data_2cfcc62536738c94d034fae8b4332a04
#
_entry.id   2cfcc62536738c94d034fae8b4332a04
#
_cell.length_a   1.000
_cell.length_b   1.000
_cell.length_c   1.000
_cell.angle_alpha   90.00
_cell.angle_beta   90.00
_cell.angle_gamma   90.00
#
_symmetry.space_group_name_H-M   'P 1'
#
loop_
_entity.id
_entity.type
_entity.pdbx_description
1 polymer ?
#
loop_
_entity_poly.entity_id
_entity_poly.type
_entity_poly.pdbx_seq_one_letter_code
_entity_poly.pdbx_strand_id
1 'polypeptide(L)'
;MYEERINMRLTRYTDYALRVLLYLGAREGQVCAISEIATAYGISQNHLMKVVHDLGKAGYVKSVRGRFGGILLARPAAEIGVGAVVRQTEEGFELVDCAGCVIAPACGLTGALDKALSAFMAVLDGYTLADLLAKRVEMGRLLGMAG
;
A
#
# COMPACT_ATOMS: atom_id res chain seq x y z
N MET A 1 34.40 -2.30 1.47
CA MET A 1 33.70 -1.25 0.71
C MET A 1 32.21 -1.35 1.03
N TYR A 2 31.71 -0.41 1.78
CA TYR A 2 30.28 -0.33 2.13
C TYR A 2 29.50 0.16 0.92
N GLU A 3 28.78 -0.72 0.25
CA GLU A 3 27.63 -0.29 -0.52
C GLU A 3 26.49 -0.04 0.48
N GLU A 4 26.43 1.13 1.04
CA GLU A 4 25.20 1.58 1.65
C GLU A 4 24.17 1.72 0.53
N ARG A 5 23.37 0.70 0.35
CA ARG A 5 22.17 0.82 -0.47
C ARG A 5 21.26 1.79 0.26
N ILE A 6 21.23 3.01 -0.22
CA ILE A 6 20.22 3.97 0.22
C ILE A 6 18.88 3.44 -0.24
N ASN A 7 18.20 2.77 0.66
CA ASN A 7 16.88 2.22 0.39
C ASN A 7 15.81 3.25 0.76
N MET A 8 15.49 4.13 -0.17
CA MET A 8 14.27 4.93 -0.08
C MET A 8 13.10 4.09 -0.58
N ARG A 9 12.67 3.16 0.25
CA ARG A 9 11.56 2.25 -0.09
C ARG A 9 10.40 2.46 0.85
N LEU A 10 9.19 2.33 0.32
CA LEU A 10 8.04 2.06 1.15
C LEU A 10 8.29 0.72 1.89
N THR A 11 7.77 0.61 3.09
CA THR A 11 7.88 -0.64 3.84
C THR A 11 7.20 -1.77 3.06
N ARG A 12 7.64 -2.99 3.35
CA ARG A 12 7.00 -4.18 2.78
C ARG A 12 5.52 -4.24 3.15
N TYR A 13 5.16 -3.76 4.31
CA TYR A 13 3.79 -3.67 4.78
C TYR A 13 2.94 -2.79 3.85
N THR A 14 3.41 -1.58 3.52
CA THR A 14 2.72 -0.68 2.59
C THR A 14 2.64 -1.28 1.19
N ASP A 15 3.72 -1.87 0.70
CA ASP A 15 3.77 -2.53 -0.59
C ASP A 15 2.70 -3.62 -0.68
N TYR A 16 2.62 -4.48 0.33
CA TYR A 16 1.64 -5.56 0.36
C TYR A 16 0.21 -5.04 0.50
N ALA A 17 0.00 -3.99 1.28
CA ALA A 17 -1.32 -3.35 1.39
C ALA A 17 -1.82 -2.85 0.04
N LEU A 18 -0.94 -2.17 -0.71
CA LEU A 18 -1.29 -1.69 -2.04
C LEU A 18 -1.55 -2.84 -3.02
N ARG A 19 -0.76 -3.91 -2.96
CA ARG A 19 -0.97 -5.10 -3.81
C ARG A 19 -2.30 -5.78 -3.52
N VAL A 20 -2.69 -5.90 -2.26
CA VAL A 20 -3.99 -6.45 -1.87
C VAL A 20 -5.11 -5.60 -2.45
N LEU A 21 -5.03 -4.28 -2.29
CA LEU A 21 -6.05 -3.37 -2.81
C LEU A 21 -6.12 -3.39 -4.34
N LEU A 22 -4.98 -3.48 -5.01
CA LEU A 22 -4.95 -3.60 -6.47
C LEU A 22 -5.59 -4.91 -6.95
N TYR A 23 -5.31 -6.02 -6.28
CA TYR A 23 -5.93 -7.31 -6.59
C TYR A 23 -7.45 -7.22 -6.47
N LEU A 24 -7.93 -6.71 -5.34
CA LEU A 24 -9.36 -6.56 -5.08
C LEU A 24 -10.01 -5.56 -6.03
N GLY A 25 -9.31 -4.50 -6.37
CA GLY A 25 -9.79 -3.51 -7.33
C GLY A 25 -9.91 -4.05 -8.74
N ALA A 26 -9.00 -4.95 -9.15
CA ALA A 26 -9.08 -5.62 -10.44
C ALA A 26 -10.30 -6.57 -10.52
N ARG A 27 -10.83 -6.98 -9.39
CA ARG A 27 -12.02 -7.82 -9.23
C ARG A 27 -13.08 -7.14 -8.37
N GLU A 28 -13.30 -5.87 -8.59
CA GLU A 28 -14.21 -5.05 -7.79
C GLU A 28 -15.60 -5.70 -7.69
N GLY A 29 -16.12 -5.77 -6.45
CA GLY A 29 -17.40 -6.39 -6.16
C GLY A 29 -17.35 -7.90 -5.98
N GLN A 30 -16.21 -8.55 -6.20
CA GLN A 30 -16.04 -9.99 -6.03
C GLN A 30 -15.28 -10.31 -4.75
N VAL A 31 -15.73 -11.34 -4.05
CA VAL A 31 -15.04 -11.86 -2.87
C VAL A 31 -13.84 -12.69 -3.31
N CYS A 32 -12.67 -12.38 -2.74
CA CYS A 32 -11.42 -13.07 -3.04
C CYS A 32 -10.87 -13.68 -1.75
N ALA A 33 -10.43 -14.94 -1.81
CA ALA A 33 -9.77 -15.57 -0.67
C ALA A 33 -8.37 -14.97 -0.48
N ILE A 34 -7.94 -14.79 0.78
CA ILE A 34 -6.59 -14.31 1.08
C ILE A 34 -5.54 -15.25 0.50
N SER A 35 -5.80 -16.56 0.55
CA SER A 35 -4.89 -17.58 -0.02
C SER A 35 -4.68 -17.42 -1.52
N GLU A 36 -5.71 -17.05 -2.27
CA GLU A 36 -5.54 -16.83 -3.72
C GLU A 36 -4.68 -15.59 -4.01
N ILE A 37 -4.83 -14.53 -3.22
CA ILE A 37 -4.00 -13.32 -3.34
C ILE A 37 -2.54 -13.64 -3.01
N ALA A 38 -2.32 -14.36 -1.91
CA ALA A 38 -0.99 -14.80 -1.49
C ALA A 38 -0.30 -15.61 -2.59
N THR A 39 -1.03 -16.55 -3.19
CA THR A 39 -0.51 -17.39 -4.28
C THR A 39 -0.20 -16.57 -5.52
N ALA A 40 -1.09 -15.67 -5.91
CA ALA A 40 -0.91 -14.84 -7.11
C ALA A 40 0.36 -13.98 -7.05
N TYR A 41 0.67 -13.42 -5.88
CA TYR A 41 1.86 -12.59 -5.70
C TYR A 41 3.09 -13.33 -5.18
N GLY A 42 2.96 -14.59 -4.79
CA GLY A 42 4.05 -15.32 -4.15
C GLY A 42 4.42 -14.78 -2.77
N ILE A 43 3.46 -14.33 -2.00
CA ILE A 43 3.63 -13.72 -0.68
C ILE A 43 3.11 -14.68 0.40
N SER A 44 3.76 -14.67 1.58
CA SER A 44 3.28 -15.44 2.73
C SER A 44 1.86 -15.07 3.11
N GLN A 45 0.99 -16.08 3.25
CA GLN A 45 -0.39 -15.87 3.67
C GLN A 45 -0.46 -15.24 5.06
N ASN A 46 0.43 -15.61 5.98
CA ASN A 46 0.47 -15.02 7.32
C ASN A 46 0.75 -13.52 7.29
N HIS A 47 1.67 -13.08 6.44
CA HIS A 47 1.93 -11.64 6.24
C HIS A 47 0.69 -10.92 5.71
N LEU A 48 0.03 -11.51 4.71
CA LEU A 48 -1.17 -10.90 4.14
C LEU A 48 -2.33 -10.85 5.12
N MET A 49 -2.50 -11.86 5.98
CA MET A 49 -3.56 -11.86 6.98
C MET A 49 -3.47 -10.66 7.91
N LYS A 50 -2.26 -10.31 8.36
CA LYS A 50 -2.04 -9.12 9.20
C LYS A 50 -2.37 -7.83 8.44
N VAL A 51 -1.86 -7.71 7.22
CA VAL A 51 -2.12 -6.55 6.35
C VAL A 51 -3.62 -6.37 6.12
N VAL A 52 -4.31 -7.45 5.78
CA VAL A 52 -5.75 -7.45 5.53
C VAL A 52 -6.54 -7.06 6.78
N HIS A 53 -6.13 -7.59 7.95
CA HIS A 53 -6.78 -7.23 9.21
C HIS A 53 -6.72 -5.72 9.47
N ASP A 54 -5.57 -5.12 9.25
CA ASP A 54 -5.38 -3.68 9.45
C ASP A 54 -6.12 -2.85 8.39
N LEU A 55 -6.14 -3.30 7.15
CA LEU A 55 -6.93 -2.68 6.09
C LEU A 55 -8.43 -2.74 6.41
N GLY A 56 -8.88 -3.82 7.02
CA GLY A 56 -10.26 -3.96 7.51
C GLY A 56 -10.59 -2.94 8.59
N LYS A 57 -9.70 -2.76 9.56
CA LYS A 57 -9.86 -1.75 10.61
C LYS A 57 -9.89 -0.34 10.06
N ALA A 58 -9.09 -0.07 9.04
CA ALA A 58 -9.04 1.23 8.38
C ALA A 58 -10.24 1.50 7.44
N GLY A 59 -11.08 0.49 7.21
CA GLY A 59 -12.28 0.63 6.39
C GLY A 59 -12.07 0.50 4.88
N TYR A 60 -10.93 -0.04 4.45
CA TYR A 60 -10.65 -0.24 3.02
C TYR A 60 -11.15 -1.57 2.49
N VAL A 61 -11.16 -2.60 3.33
CA VAL A 61 -11.65 -3.92 2.97
C VAL A 61 -12.68 -4.41 3.97
N LYS A 62 -13.53 -5.32 3.55
CA LYS A 62 -14.48 -6.02 4.41
C LYS A 62 -14.37 -7.52 4.17
N SER A 63 -14.67 -8.29 5.23
CA SER A 63 -14.63 -9.74 5.21
C SER A 63 -16.01 -10.33 5.01
N VAL A 64 -16.07 -11.45 4.28
CA VAL A 64 -17.25 -12.28 4.16
C VAL A 64 -16.91 -13.64 4.76
N ARG A 65 -17.68 -14.06 5.77
CA ARG A 65 -17.48 -15.35 6.44
C ARG A 65 -18.12 -16.47 5.62
N GLY A 66 -17.66 -17.70 5.88
CA GLY A 66 -18.23 -18.91 5.36
C GLY A 66 -17.34 -19.62 4.35
N ARG A 67 -17.88 -20.70 3.78
CA ARG A 67 -17.15 -21.60 2.87
C ARG A 67 -16.61 -20.89 1.62
N PHE A 68 -17.36 -19.92 1.11
CA PHE A 68 -16.96 -19.11 -0.04
C PHE A 68 -16.61 -17.70 0.38
N GLY A 69 -16.14 -17.55 1.63
CA GLY A 69 -15.75 -16.30 2.20
C GLY A 69 -14.38 -15.81 1.71
N GLY A 70 -14.05 -14.63 2.13
CA GLY A 70 -12.81 -13.94 1.81
C GLY A 70 -12.96 -12.46 2.06
N ILE A 71 -12.35 -11.66 1.22
CA ILE A 71 -12.36 -10.21 1.34
C ILE A 71 -12.75 -9.55 0.02
N LEU A 72 -13.24 -8.32 0.13
CA LEU A 72 -13.50 -7.45 -1.00
C LEU A 72 -13.31 -5.99 -0.57
N LEU A 73 -13.26 -5.08 -1.54
CA LEU A 73 -13.20 -3.66 -1.22
C LEU A 73 -14.45 -3.22 -0.45
N ALA A 74 -14.23 -2.48 0.64
CA ALA A 74 -15.34 -1.92 1.43
C ALA A 74 -15.89 -0.64 0.83
N ARG A 75 -15.15 -0.01 -0.09
CA ARG A 75 -15.48 1.22 -0.78
C ARG A 75 -15.13 1.09 -2.26
N PRO A 76 -15.79 1.88 -3.14
CA PRO A 76 -15.38 1.93 -4.54
C PRO A 76 -13.90 2.33 -4.69
N ALA A 77 -13.22 1.73 -5.66
CA ALA A 77 -11.81 2.03 -5.93
C ALA A 77 -11.57 3.53 -6.18
N ALA A 78 -12.54 4.23 -6.77
CA ALA A 78 -12.47 5.66 -7.02
C ALA A 78 -12.50 6.51 -5.72
N GLU A 79 -12.90 5.92 -4.61
CA GLU A 79 -12.96 6.60 -3.30
C GLU A 79 -11.80 6.22 -2.37
N ILE A 80 -10.85 5.41 -2.85
CA ILE A 80 -9.67 5.01 -2.10
C ILE A 80 -8.49 5.81 -2.61
N GLY A 81 -8.02 6.77 -1.81
CA GLY A 81 -6.86 7.60 -2.14
C GLY A 81 -5.55 6.86 -1.88
N VAL A 82 -4.65 6.87 -2.85
CA VAL A 82 -3.33 6.21 -2.73
C VAL A 82 -2.51 6.84 -1.60
N GLY A 83 -2.49 8.17 -1.52
CA GLY A 83 -1.79 8.89 -0.45
C GLY A 83 -2.32 8.54 0.94
N ALA A 84 -3.65 8.43 1.09
CA ALA A 84 -4.27 8.05 2.36
C ALA A 84 -3.85 6.64 2.80
N VAL A 85 -3.81 5.69 1.88
CA VAL A 85 -3.35 4.33 2.17
C VAL A 85 -1.89 4.33 2.62
N VAL A 86 -1.03 5.06 1.93
CA VAL A 86 0.41 5.14 2.27
C VAL A 86 0.59 5.74 3.66
N ARG A 87 -0.12 6.81 4.01
CA ARG A 87 -0.06 7.40 5.35
C ARG A 87 -0.53 6.44 6.44
N GLN A 88 -1.54 5.64 6.14
CA GLN A 88 -2.09 4.66 7.08
C GLN A 88 -1.12 3.51 7.34
N THR A 89 -0.33 3.13 6.36
CA THR A 89 0.50 1.91 6.40
C THR A 89 1.97 2.17 6.69
N GLU A 90 2.48 3.38 6.41
CA GLU A 90 3.84 3.76 6.80
C GLU A 90 3.85 4.27 8.24
N GLU A 91 4.75 3.75 9.06
CA GLU A 91 4.87 4.15 10.47
C GLU A 91 5.60 5.49 10.67
N GLY A 92 6.26 5.99 9.64
CA GLY A 92 6.97 7.26 9.69
C GLY A 92 7.70 7.55 8.39
N PHE A 93 7.95 8.82 8.18
CA PHE A 93 8.66 9.30 7.00
C PHE A 93 9.93 10.04 7.40
N GLU A 94 10.69 9.47 8.34
CA GLU A 94 11.96 10.03 8.76
C GLU A 94 13.03 9.68 7.72
N LEU A 95 13.41 10.66 6.93
CA LEU A 95 14.44 10.49 5.90
C LEU A 95 15.84 10.57 6.47
N VAL A 96 16.00 11.27 7.60
CA VAL A 96 17.26 11.43 8.33
C VAL A 96 17.00 11.37 9.82
N ASP A 97 17.99 10.92 10.57
CA ASP A 97 17.96 10.95 12.03
C ASP A 97 18.58 12.25 12.55
N CYS A 98 17.72 13.15 13.02
CA CYS A 98 18.13 14.44 13.57
C CYS A 98 18.20 14.43 15.10
N ALA A 99 17.78 13.36 15.76
CA ALA A 99 17.86 13.22 17.20
C ALA A 99 19.32 13.17 17.62
N GLY A 100 19.75 14.15 18.45
CA GLY A 100 21.12 14.24 18.90
C GLY A 100 22.12 14.76 17.86
N CYS A 101 21.68 15.20 16.69
CA CYS A 101 22.56 15.80 15.70
C CYS A 101 23.02 17.17 16.14
N VAL A 102 24.35 17.41 16.10
CA VAL A 102 24.97 18.63 16.64
C VAL A 102 24.58 19.90 15.87
N ILE A 103 24.23 19.76 14.58
CA ILE A 103 23.85 20.90 13.72
C ILE A 103 22.34 21.09 13.59
N ALA A 104 21.53 20.23 14.20
CA ALA A 104 20.07 20.27 14.06
C ALA A 104 19.47 21.67 14.27
N PRO A 105 19.92 22.50 15.25
CA PRO A 105 19.35 23.83 15.46
C PRO A 105 19.52 24.82 14.31
N ALA A 106 20.50 24.59 13.43
CA ALA A 106 20.85 25.50 12.34
C ALA A 106 20.79 24.82 10.95
N CYS A 107 20.43 23.55 10.90
CA CYS A 107 20.45 22.76 9.66
C CYS A 107 19.21 23.02 8.80
N GLY A 108 19.42 23.43 7.54
CA GLY A 108 18.35 23.61 6.56
C GLY A 108 17.91 22.33 5.87
N LEU A 109 18.63 21.22 6.06
CA LEU A 109 18.35 19.94 5.36
C LEU A 109 16.98 19.37 5.75
N THR A 110 16.63 19.42 7.03
CA THR A 110 15.35 18.92 7.54
C THR A 110 14.18 19.59 6.81
N GLY A 111 14.21 20.92 6.70
CA GLY A 111 13.18 21.66 5.99
C GLY A 111 13.10 21.31 4.51
N ALA A 112 14.25 21.11 3.85
CA ALA A 112 14.31 20.69 2.46
C ALA A 112 13.71 19.30 2.26
N LEU A 113 14.03 18.36 3.16
CA LEU A 113 13.49 16.99 3.12
C LEU A 113 12.00 16.96 3.43
N ASP A 114 11.52 17.78 4.35
CA ASP A 114 10.10 17.93 4.65
C ASP A 114 9.31 18.42 3.42
N LYS A 115 9.87 19.38 2.71
CA LYS A 115 9.26 19.87 1.46
C LYS A 115 9.24 18.78 0.38
N ALA A 116 10.33 18.02 0.25
CA ALA A 116 10.43 16.93 -0.71
C ALA A 116 9.40 15.85 -0.40
N LEU A 117 9.26 15.48 0.87
CA LEU A 117 8.27 14.50 1.32
C LEU A 117 6.84 14.98 1.10
N SER A 118 6.57 16.25 1.40
CA SER A 118 5.26 16.86 1.15
C SER A 118 4.90 16.82 -0.34
N ALA A 119 5.86 17.09 -1.22
CA ALA A 119 5.67 17.01 -2.66
C ALA A 119 5.39 15.56 -3.11
N PHE A 120 6.14 14.61 -2.56
CA PHE A 120 5.92 13.17 -2.81
C PHE A 120 4.49 12.77 -2.43
N MET A 121 4.05 13.11 -1.23
CA MET A 121 2.71 12.79 -0.75
C MET A 121 1.63 13.51 -1.54
N ALA A 122 1.86 14.76 -1.93
CA ALA A 122 0.91 15.53 -2.73
C ALA A 122 0.66 14.87 -4.10
N VAL A 123 1.69 14.31 -4.72
CA VAL A 123 1.52 13.55 -5.96
C VAL A 123 0.65 12.32 -5.72
N LEU A 124 0.93 11.55 -4.67
CA LEU A 124 0.11 10.36 -4.35
C LEU A 124 -1.33 10.72 -3.98
N ASP A 125 -1.55 11.87 -3.36
CA ASP A 125 -2.89 12.35 -3.02
C ASP A 125 -3.74 12.64 -4.27
N GLY A 126 -3.11 12.87 -5.41
CA GLY A 126 -3.77 13.06 -6.69
C GLY A 126 -4.23 11.77 -7.37
N TYR A 127 -3.89 10.60 -6.80
CA TYR A 127 -4.26 9.30 -7.37
C TYR A 127 -5.26 8.57 -6.49
N THR A 128 -6.24 7.94 -7.12
CA THR A 128 -7.12 6.97 -6.48
C THR A 128 -6.69 5.56 -6.89
N LEU A 129 -7.20 4.57 -6.16
CA LEU A 129 -7.00 3.16 -6.55
C LEU A 129 -7.53 2.90 -7.98
N ALA A 130 -8.67 3.52 -8.33
CA ALA A 130 -9.25 3.40 -9.67
C ALA A 130 -8.28 3.91 -10.76
N ASP A 131 -7.54 4.99 -10.50
CA ASP A 131 -6.54 5.50 -11.45
C ASP A 131 -5.44 4.48 -11.74
N LEU A 132 -5.05 3.67 -10.73
CA LEU A 132 -4.04 2.63 -10.88
C LEU A 132 -4.54 1.40 -11.62
N LEU A 133 -5.85 1.29 -11.84
CA LEU A 133 -6.51 0.13 -12.45
C LEU A 133 -6.90 0.36 -13.91
N ALA A 134 -6.28 1.33 -14.58
CA ALA A 134 -6.56 1.62 -15.98
C ALA A 134 -6.37 0.40 -16.90
N LYS A 135 -5.42 -0.47 -16.56
CA LYS A 135 -5.15 -1.73 -17.28
C LYS A 135 -5.60 -2.96 -16.49
N ARG A 136 -6.78 -2.89 -15.87
CA ARG A 136 -7.25 -3.96 -14.98
C ARG A 136 -7.40 -5.33 -15.68
N VAL A 137 -7.78 -5.35 -16.93
CA VAL A 137 -7.94 -6.61 -17.69
C VAL A 137 -6.58 -7.29 -17.86
N GLU A 138 -5.58 -6.55 -18.27
CA GLU A 138 -4.21 -7.06 -18.41
C GLU A 138 -3.63 -7.47 -17.05
N MET A 139 -3.86 -6.67 -16.02
CA MET A 139 -3.43 -6.97 -14.65
C MET A 139 -4.07 -8.28 -14.16
N GLY A 140 -5.37 -8.47 -14.39
CA GLY A 140 -6.07 -9.68 -14.03
C GLY A 140 -5.46 -10.91 -14.70
N ARG A 141 -5.13 -10.81 -15.98
CA ARG A 141 -4.46 -11.88 -16.70
C ARG A 141 -3.10 -12.23 -16.11
N LEU A 142 -2.30 -11.22 -15.78
CA LEU A 142 -0.97 -11.41 -15.16
C LEU A 142 -1.07 -12.03 -13.77
N LEU A 143 -2.15 -11.77 -13.04
CA LEU A 143 -2.41 -12.34 -11.72
C LEU A 143 -3.06 -13.72 -11.78
N GLY A 144 -3.28 -14.29 -12.98
CA GLY A 144 -3.89 -15.60 -13.16
C GLY A 144 -5.39 -15.62 -12.93
N MET A 145 -6.06 -14.47 -12.98
CA MET A 145 -7.51 -14.40 -12.86
C MET A 145 -8.19 -14.96 -14.09
N ALA A 146 -9.22 -15.78 -13.88
CA ALA A 146 -10.07 -16.26 -14.96
C ALA A 146 -10.83 -15.09 -15.59
N GLY A 147 -10.81 -15.00 -16.90
CA GLY A 147 -11.28 -13.91 -17.73
C GLY A 147 -12.67 -13.38 -17.52
#